data_2ccb24312eaaee00ce0e5a2938875ca7
#
_entry.id   2ccb24312eaaee00ce0e5a2938875ca7
#
_cell.length_a   1.000
_cell.length_b   1.000
_cell.length_c   1.000
_cell.angle_alpha   90.00
_cell.angle_beta   90.00
_cell.angle_gamma   90.00
#
_symmetry.space_group_name_H-M   'P 1'
#
loop_
_entity.id
_entity.type
_entity.pdbx_description
1 polymer ?
#
loop_
_entity_poly.entity_id
_entity_poly.type
_entity_poly.pdbx_seq_one_letter_code
_entity_poly.pdbx_strand_id
1 'polypeptide(L)'
;MALFDYQAANAQGRIEKGQLDADSPRGARQLLRGRGLTPVQVSAARGAGSGWGARRLSASELAWATRQLASLLAASLPLEAALTAVIEQAERPHVAQALTAVRADVRAGQRLTVALAARPRDFPPIYRALVGAGEDSGDLARVMERLADYIEERNALQAKVLTAFIYPAAISLVSVAIVIFLLSYVVPQVVTAFVQARQTLPMLTQVMLAASAFVRSWGVGAGLGIAALVVAWRLALRKPELRLRWDAMLLRVPMVGRFVLGVNSARFASTLAILLDAGVPLLRALEAARQTLGNALLARCADDVSSRVREGAALGSALKVQKVYPPILVHLVASGEKTGSLAPLLDRAAQTISREIERRAMALTALLEPTMILVMGGVVLTIVLAVLMPIMEMNQLVQ
;
A
#
# COMPACT_ATOMS: atom_id res chain seq x y z
N MET A 1 -34.14 10.30 11.89
CA MET A 1 -34.15 8.84 11.69
C MET A 1 -32.86 8.26 12.24
N ALA A 2 -32.90 7.24 13.07
CA ALA A 2 -31.71 6.61 13.65
C ALA A 2 -31.51 5.23 13.00
N LEU A 3 -30.25 4.83 12.81
CA LEU A 3 -29.91 3.51 12.26
C LEU A 3 -30.04 2.45 13.35
N PHE A 4 -30.74 1.34 13.05
CA PHE A 4 -30.91 0.22 13.96
C PHE A 4 -30.31 -1.05 13.37
N ASP A 5 -29.50 -1.75 14.16
CA ASP A 5 -29.05 -3.11 13.85
C ASP A 5 -30.18 -4.08 14.21
N TYR A 6 -30.53 -4.98 13.28
CA TYR A 6 -31.53 -5.99 13.55
C TYR A 6 -31.03 -7.41 13.32
N GLN A 7 -31.57 -8.33 14.06
CA GLN A 7 -31.60 -9.76 13.79
C GLN A 7 -33.05 -10.17 13.70
N ALA A 8 -33.46 -10.70 12.56
CA ALA A 8 -34.83 -11.10 12.32
C ALA A 8 -34.89 -12.48 11.65
N ALA A 9 -35.88 -13.28 11.98
CA ALA A 9 -36.11 -14.57 11.35
C ALA A 9 -37.01 -14.40 10.14
N ASN A 10 -36.65 -15.00 8.99
CA ASN A 10 -37.50 -15.09 7.81
C ASN A 10 -38.52 -16.21 7.95
N ALA A 11 -39.42 -16.36 6.97
CA ALA A 11 -40.48 -17.38 6.97
C ALA A 11 -39.96 -18.83 7.06
N GLN A 12 -38.68 -19.06 6.73
CA GLN A 12 -38.00 -20.36 6.83
C GLN A 12 -37.25 -20.54 8.15
N GLY A 13 -37.38 -19.63 9.11
CA GLY A 13 -36.72 -19.69 10.41
C GLY A 13 -35.21 -19.33 10.40
N ARG A 14 -34.65 -18.85 9.27
CA ARG A 14 -33.27 -18.41 9.18
C ARG A 14 -33.14 -16.99 9.71
N ILE A 15 -32.09 -16.77 10.52
CA ILE A 15 -31.78 -15.44 11.08
C ILE A 15 -31.06 -14.60 10.03
N GLU A 16 -31.70 -13.52 9.62
CA GLU A 16 -31.12 -12.47 8.79
C GLU A 16 -30.64 -11.32 9.70
N LYS A 17 -29.46 -10.80 9.42
CA LYS A 17 -28.88 -9.65 10.12
C LYS A 17 -28.71 -8.52 9.15
N GLY A 18 -29.08 -7.31 9.54
CA GLY A 18 -28.97 -6.13 8.69
C GLY A 18 -29.15 -4.85 9.50
N GLN A 19 -29.18 -3.75 8.77
CA GLN A 19 -29.42 -2.42 9.32
C GLN A 19 -30.65 -1.82 8.64
N LEU A 20 -31.43 -1.06 9.39
CA LEU A 20 -32.56 -0.32 8.87
C LEU A 20 -32.69 1.05 9.56
N ASP A 21 -33.16 2.03 8.79
CA ASP A 21 -33.46 3.37 9.29
C ASP A 21 -34.88 3.41 9.88
N ALA A 22 -34.97 3.90 11.11
CA ALA A 22 -36.28 4.13 11.76
C ALA A 22 -36.17 5.27 12.77
N ASP A 23 -37.31 5.88 13.11
CA ASP A 23 -37.36 6.96 14.09
C ASP A 23 -37.27 6.46 15.54
N SER A 24 -37.56 5.18 15.76
CA SER A 24 -37.54 4.56 17.08
C SER A 24 -37.33 3.04 16.97
N PRO A 25 -36.90 2.36 18.07
CA PRO A 25 -36.81 0.90 18.09
C PRO A 25 -38.15 0.20 17.83
N ARG A 26 -39.28 0.86 18.16
CA ARG A 26 -40.61 0.36 17.88
C ARG A 26 -40.94 0.47 16.39
N GLY A 27 -40.62 1.59 15.75
CA GLY A 27 -40.73 1.79 14.32
C GLY A 27 -39.89 0.80 13.52
N ALA A 28 -38.68 0.53 13.96
CA ALA A 28 -37.78 -0.47 13.34
C ALA A 28 -38.42 -1.87 13.35
N ARG A 29 -39.00 -2.29 14.50
CA ARG A 29 -39.70 -3.58 14.59
C ARG A 29 -40.94 -3.65 13.70
N GLN A 30 -41.65 -2.54 13.53
CA GLN A 30 -42.85 -2.48 12.70
C GLN A 30 -42.48 -2.57 11.20
N LEU A 31 -41.42 -1.90 10.77
CA LEU A 31 -40.89 -1.99 9.42
C LEU A 31 -40.40 -3.40 9.07
N LEU A 32 -39.74 -4.10 10.01
CA LEU A 32 -39.32 -5.49 9.81
C LEU A 32 -40.52 -6.43 9.66
N ARG A 33 -41.54 -6.27 10.49
CA ARG A 33 -42.80 -7.05 10.36
C ARG A 33 -43.50 -6.80 9.03
N GLY A 34 -43.51 -5.54 8.55
CA GLY A 34 -44.05 -5.19 7.22
C GLY A 34 -43.29 -5.83 6.07
N ARG A 35 -42.02 -6.23 6.28
CA ARG A 35 -41.19 -6.98 5.31
C ARG A 35 -41.32 -8.51 5.47
N GLY A 36 -42.22 -9.01 6.30
CA GLY A 36 -42.36 -10.44 6.55
C GLY A 36 -41.29 -11.05 7.45
N LEU A 37 -40.49 -10.21 8.13
CA LEU A 37 -39.42 -10.64 9.01
C LEU A 37 -39.88 -10.54 10.47
N THR A 38 -39.63 -11.61 11.25
CA THR A 38 -39.91 -11.60 12.70
C THR A 38 -38.68 -11.06 13.46
N PRO A 39 -38.76 -9.85 14.06
CA PRO A 39 -37.62 -9.26 14.74
C PRO A 39 -37.27 -10.03 16.02
N VAL A 40 -36.06 -10.58 16.09
CA VAL A 40 -35.51 -11.28 17.28
C VAL A 40 -34.82 -10.27 18.18
N GLN A 41 -33.98 -9.42 17.60
CA GLN A 41 -33.26 -8.39 18.33
C GLN A 41 -33.20 -7.12 17.47
N VAL A 42 -33.51 -5.97 18.05
CA VAL A 42 -33.38 -4.65 17.46
C VAL A 42 -32.68 -3.76 18.48
N SER A 43 -31.47 -3.31 18.13
CA SER A 43 -30.69 -2.39 18.95
C SER A 43 -30.37 -1.15 18.14
N ALA A 44 -30.31 0.03 18.78
CA ALA A 44 -29.77 1.20 18.11
C ALA A 44 -28.38 0.86 17.61
N ALA A 45 -28.14 1.08 16.32
CA ALA A 45 -26.80 0.91 15.79
C ALA A 45 -25.90 1.81 16.62
N ARG A 46 -25.07 1.20 17.47
CA ARG A 46 -24.02 1.94 18.16
C ARG A 46 -23.21 2.57 17.06
N GLY A 47 -23.23 3.90 17.01
CA GLY A 47 -22.56 4.66 15.98
C GLY A 47 -21.24 3.98 15.67
N ALA A 48 -20.92 3.80 14.39
CA ALA A 48 -19.82 2.97 13.89
C ALA A 48 -18.44 3.45 14.40
N GLY A 49 -18.32 3.51 15.72
CA GLY A 49 -17.12 3.70 16.48
C GLY A 49 -16.48 2.34 16.71
N SER A 50 -15.39 2.10 15.98
CA SER A 50 -14.33 1.14 16.27
C SER A 50 -14.77 -0.24 16.79
N GLY A 51 -15.57 -0.97 16.05
CA GLY A 51 -15.61 -2.42 16.20
C GLY A 51 -14.26 -2.97 15.73
N TRP A 52 -13.55 -3.70 16.56
CA TRP A 52 -12.26 -4.35 16.29
C TRP A 52 -12.31 -5.37 15.13
N GLY A 53 -13.32 -5.31 14.27
CA GLY A 53 -13.55 -6.19 13.12
C GLY A 53 -14.03 -5.52 11.84
N ALA A 54 -14.26 -4.20 11.80
CA ALA A 54 -14.66 -3.54 10.55
C ALA A 54 -13.50 -3.57 9.54
N ARG A 55 -13.69 -4.33 8.45
CA ARG A 55 -12.70 -4.43 7.37
C ARG A 55 -12.54 -3.06 6.71
N ARG A 56 -11.31 -2.58 6.67
CA ARG A 56 -10.96 -1.32 6.00
C ARG A 56 -11.22 -1.43 4.49
N LEU A 57 -11.61 -0.32 3.86
CA LEU A 57 -11.66 -0.23 2.40
C LEU A 57 -10.27 -0.49 1.81
N SER A 58 -10.18 -1.39 0.85
CA SER A 58 -8.97 -1.58 0.06
C SER A 58 -8.75 -0.40 -0.88
N ALA A 59 -7.54 -0.25 -1.41
CA ALA A 59 -7.23 0.82 -2.35
C ALA A 59 -8.09 0.75 -3.63
N SER A 60 -8.38 -0.46 -4.12
CA SER A 60 -9.24 -0.68 -5.28
C SER A 60 -10.71 -0.38 -5.00
N GLU A 61 -11.21 -0.74 -3.81
CA GLU A 61 -12.58 -0.43 -3.40
C GLU A 61 -12.80 1.08 -3.23
N LEU A 62 -11.81 1.77 -2.64
CA LEU A 62 -11.85 3.23 -2.54
C LEU A 62 -11.80 3.89 -3.92
N ALA A 63 -10.94 3.41 -4.84
CA ALA A 63 -10.89 3.91 -6.21
C ALA A 63 -12.22 3.75 -6.93
N TRP A 64 -12.80 2.55 -6.86
CA TRP A 64 -14.10 2.26 -7.45
C TRP A 64 -15.20 3.17 -6.90
N ALA A 65 -15.33 3.27 -5.59
CA ALA A 65 -16.35 4.11 -4.97
C ALA A 65 -16.16 5.60 -5.33
N THR A 66 -14.91 6.07 -5.38
CA THR A 66 -14.61 7.45 -5.74
C THR A 66 -14.94 7.73 -7.21
N ARG A 67 -14.60 6.81 -8.13
CA ARG A 67 -14.92 6.95 -9.56
C ARG A 67 -16.42 6.97 -9.79
N GLN A 68 -17.17 6.08 -9.14
CA GLN A 68 -18.64 6.06 -9.26
C GLN A 68 -19.26 7.36 -8.74
N LEU A 69 -18.84 7.82 -7.54
CA LEU A 69 -19.30 9.10 -7.00
C LEU A 69 -18.95 10.28 -7.92
N ALA A 70 -17.71 10.34 -8.43
CA ALA A 70 -17.28 11.40 -9.34
C ALA A 70 -18.15 11.44 -10.60
N SER A 71 -18.38 10.29 -11.23
CA SER A 71 -19.21 10.20 -12.45
C SER A 71 -20.65 10.64 -12.23
N LEU A 72 -21.24 10.26 -11.08
CA LEU A 72 -22.62 10.64 -10.76
C LEU A 72 -22.72 12.13 -10.42
N LEU A 73 -21.75 12.69 -9.71
CA LEU A 73 -21.69 14.13 -9.42
C LEU A 73 -21.45 14.96 -10.68
N ALA A 74 -20.59 14.49 -11.60
CA ALA A 74 -20.38 15.11 -12.90
C ALA A 74 -21.68 15.11 -13.76
N ALA A 75 -22.51 14.07 -13.61
CA ALA A 75 -23.84 14.03 -14.19
C ALA A 75 -24.87 14.91 -13.44
N SER A 76 -24.43 15.75 -12.52
CA SER A 76 -25.24 16.68 -11.72
C SER A 76 -26.25 15.99 -10.79
N LEU A 77 -26.01 14.74 -10.40
CA LEU A 77 -26.81 14.11 -9.35
C LEU A 77 -26.53 14.75 -7.98
N PRO A 78 -27.55 15.00 -7.16
CA PRO A 78 -27.34 15.42 -5.77
C PRO A 78 -26.49 14.42 -5.00
N LEU A 79 -25.62 14.90 -4.09
CA LEU A 79 -24.66 14.07 -3.34
C LEU A 79 -25.34 12.87 -2.64
N GLU A 80 -26.52 13.09 -2.03
CA GLU A 80 -27.25 12.03 -1.33
C GLU A 80 -27.73 10.94 -2.31
N ALA A 81 -28.23 11.32 -3.48
CA ALA A 81 -28.66 10.39 -4.51
C ALA A 81 -27.47 9.62 -5.10
N ALA A 82 -26.34 10.31 -5.32
CA ALA A 82 -25.10 9.68 -5.79
C ALA A 82 -24.57 8.65 -4.77
N LEU A 83 -24.54 9.01 -3.46
CA LEU A 83 -24.17 8.06 -2.41
C LEU A 83 -25.10 6.85 -2.37
N THR A 84 -26.41 7.05 -2.53
CA THR A 84 -27.41 5.97 -2.54
C THR A 84 -27.14 5.01 -3.70
N ALA A 85 -26.94 5.53 -4.91
CA ALA A 85 -26.67 4.72 -6.08
C ALA A 85 -25.37 3.90 -5.95
N VAL A 86 -24.31 4.50 -5.38
CA VAL A 86 -23.04 3.78 -5.16
C VAL A 86 -23.19 2.70 -4.09
N ILE A 87 -23.98 2.93 -3.04
CA ILE A 87 -24.26 1.93 -2.00
C ILE A 87 -25.01 0.72 -2.61
N GLU A 88 -25.99 0.96 -3.47
CA GLU A 88 -26.77 -0.09 -4.14
C GLU A 88 -25.90 -0.94 -5.09
N GLN A 89 -24.87 -0.33 -5.71
CA GLN A 89 -23.93 -1.01 -6.60
C GLN A 89 -22.79 -1.71 -5.86
N ALA A 90 -22.65 -1.49 -4.55
CA ALA A 90 -21.54 -2.05 -3.80
C ALA A 90 -21.69 -3.57 -3.62
N GLU A 91 -20.84 -4.34 -4.30
CA GLU A 91 -20.82 -5.82 -4.21
C GLU A 91 -20.44 -6.33 -2.83
N ARG A 92 -19.61 -5.56 -2.08
CA ARG A 92 -19.07 -5.96 -0.78
C ARG A 92 -19.78 -5.27 0.37
N PRO A 93 -20.33 -6.01 1.33
CA PRO A 93 -21.12 -5.44 2.44
C PRO A 93 -20.38 -4.38 3.26
N HIS A 94 -19.07 -4.52 3.48
CA HIS A 94 -18.30 -3.54 4.26
C HIS A 94 -18.13 -2.20 3.52
N VAL A 95 -18.11 -2.20 2.16
CA VAL A 95 -18.09 -0.98 1.35
C VAL A 95 -19.43 -0.27 1.48
N ALA A 96 -20.53 -1.02 1.29
CA ALA A 96 -21.88 -0.49 1.48
C ALA A 96 -22.08 0.10 2.88
N GLN A 97 -21.62 -0.59 3.94
CA GLN A 97 -21.70 -0.11 5.32
C GLN A 97 -20.89 1.20 5.53
N ALA A 98 -19.67 1.27 4.97
CA ALA A 98 -18.85 2.46 5.08
C ALA A 98 -19.54 3.69 4.46
N LEU A 99 -20.08 3.54 3.24
CA LEU A 99 -20.77 4.60 2.52
C LEU A 99 -22.15 4.91 3.12
N THR A 100 -22.87 3.92 3.66
CA THR A 100 -24.15 4.14 4.36
C THR A 100 -23.97 5.04 5.59
N ALA A 101 -22.90 4.87 6.34
CA ALA A 101 -22.63 5.74 7.48
C ALA A 101 -22.29 7.17 7.01
N VAL A 102 -21.48 7.33 5.95
CA VAL A 102 -21.21 8.65 5.36
C VAL A 102 -22.51 9.30 4.88
N ARG A 103 -23.37 8.55 4.19
CA ARG A 103 -24.69 9.06 3.75
C ARG A 103 -25.56 9.49 4.93
N ALA A 104 -25.59 8.72 6.02
CA ALA A 104 -26.37 9.06 7.21
C ALA A 104 -25.93 10.41 7.82
N ASP A 105 -24.63 10.66 7.91
CA ASP A 105 -24.09 11.92 8.40
C ASP A 105 -24.43 13.10 7.45
N VAL A 106 -24.31 12.89 6.14
CA VAL A 106 -24.69 13.90 5.12
C VAL A 106 -26.19 14.21 5.19
N ARG A 107 -27.06 13.20 5.34
CA ARG A 107 -28.52 13.38 5.54
C ARG A 107 -28.85 14.13 6.83
N ALA A 108 -28.01 13.98 7.85
CA ALA A 108 -28.14 14.74 9.11
C ALA A 108 -27.65 16.20 8.97
N GLY A 109 -27.28 16.63 7.76
CA GLY A 109 -26.85 18.01 7.47
C GLY A 109 -25.36 18.24 7.72
N GLN A 110 -24.57 17.19 7.96
CA GLN A 110 -23.12 17.37 8.11
C GLN A 110 -22.46 17.51 6.73
N ARG A 111 -21.36 18.26 6.71
CA ARG A 111 -20.50 18.34 5.52
C ARG A 111 -19.89 17.00 5.21
N LEU A 112 -19.74 16.66 3.92
CA LEU A 112 -19.12 15.41 3.48
C LEU A 112 -17.71 15.22 4.07
N THR A 113 -16.93 16.29 4.14
CA THR A 113 -15.60 16.29 4.77
C THR A 113 -15.65 15.82 6.23
N VAL A 114 -16.65 16.24 7.00
CA VAL A 114 -16.83 15.87 8.41
C VAL A 114 -17.26 14.40 8.51
N ALA A 115 -18.20 13.96 7.68
CA ALA A 115 -18.64 12.58 7.59
C ALA A 115 -17.49 11.62 7.26
N LEU A 116 -16.61 12.00 6.32
CA LEU A 116 -15.41 11.24 5.96
C LEU A 116 -14.35 11.25 7.08
N ALA A 117 -14.25 12.36 7.84
CA ALA A 117 -13.31 12.47 8.95
C ALA A 117 -13.66 11.54 10.13
N ALA A 118 -14.93 11.18 10.28
CA ALA A 118 -15.36 10.16 11.25
C ALA A 118 -14.79 8.75 10.95
N ARG A 119 -14.30 8.53 9.73
CA ARG A 119 -13.73 7.25 9.27
C ARG A 119 -12.30 7.39 8.73
N PRO A 120 -11.32 7.79 9.56
CA PRO A 120 -9.97 8.11 9.09
C PRO A 120 -9.19 6.90 8.58
N ARG A 121 -9.65 5.67 8.88
CA ARG A 121 -9.06 4.42 8.37
C ARG A 121 -9.43 4.14 6.93
N ASP A 122 -10.63 4.55 6.51
CA ASP A 122 -11.18 4.31 5.17
C ASP A 122 -10.81 5.44 4.21
N PHE A 123 -10.84 6.69 4.69
CA PHE A 123 -10.60 7.89 3.89
C PHE A 123 -9.30 8.59 4.33
N PRO A 124 -8.21 8.49 3.54
CA PRO A 124 -6.92 9.10 3.86
C PRO A 124 -6.99 10.64 3.99
N PRO A 125 -6.01 11.27 4.66
CA PRO A 125 -5.99 12.73 4.84
C PRO A 125 -6.11 13.53 3.55
N ILE A 126 -5.42 13.10 2.47
CA ILE A 126 -5.51 13.74 1.15
C ILE A 126 -6.93 13.70 0.57
N TYR A 127 -7.62 12.57 0.73
CA TYR A 127 -9.00 12.40 0.27
C TYR A 127 -9.90 13.44 0.92
N ARG A 128 -9.82 13.57 2.24
CA ARG A 128 -10.61 14.51 3.02
C ARG A 128 -10.26 15.97 2.73
N ALA A 129 -8.98 16.26 2.51
CA ALA A 129 -8.52 17.61 2.17
C ALA A 129 -9.08 18.06 0.81
N LEU A 130 -9.06 17.17 -0.19
CA LEU A 130 -9.59 17.44 -1.53
C LEU A 130 -11.11 17.60 -1.51
N VAL A 131 -11.82 16.68 -0.83
CA VAL A 131 -13.28 16.81 -0.69
C VAL A 131 -13.66 18.10 0.02
N GLY A 132 -12.91 18.49 1.06
CA GLY A 132 -13.12 19.77 1.75
C GLY A 132 -12.95 20.98 0.82
N ALA A 133 -11.91 20.96 -0.03
CA ALA A 133 -11.72 22.00 -1.02
C ALA A 133 -12.87 22.07 -2.04
N GLY A 134 -13.35 20.91 -2.49
CA GLY A 134 -14.52 20.83 -3.39
C GLY A 134 -15.81 21.34 -2.77
N GLU A 135 -16.02 21.08 -1.47
CA GLU A 135 -17.15 21.64 -0.73
C GLU A 135 -17.03 23.16 -0.54
N ASP A 136 -15.83 23.63 -0.23
CA ASP A 136 -15.60 25.07 0.00
C ASP A 136 -15.69 25.90 -1.28
N SER A 137 -15.28 25.34 -2.43
CA SER A 137 -15.38 25.98 -3.75
C SER A 137 -16.75 25.81 -4.42
N GLY A 138 -17.58 24.88 -3.92
CA GLY A 138 -18.85 24.50 -4.57
C GLY A 138 -18.70 23.62 -5.82
N ASP A 139 -17.47 23.21 -6.18
CA ASP A 139 -17.16 22.35 -7.34
C ASP A 139 -16.70 20.97 -6.92
N LEU A 140 -17.56 20.30 -6.16
CA LEU A 140 -17.28 18.95 -5.65
C LEU A 140 -17.12 17.92 -6.78
N ALA A 141 -17.87 18.07 -7.87
CA ALA A 141 -17.83 17.17 -9.02
C ALA A 141 -16.43 17.13 -9.64
N ARG A 142 -15.88 18.30 -9.99
CA ARG A 142 -14.54 18.42 -10.58
C ARG A 142 -13.45 17.89 -9.65
N VAL A 143 -13.55 18.20 -8.35
CA VAL A 143 -12.57 17.73 -7.37
C VAL A 143 -12.64 16.22 -7.20
N MET A 144 -13.83 15.63 -7.20
CA MET A 144 -14.02 14.18 -7.12
C MET A 144 -13.49 13.46 -8.38
N GLU A 145 -13.64 14.05 -9.56
CA GLU A 145 -13.02 13.52 -10.79
C GLU A 145 -11.49 13.49 -10.67
N ARG A 146 -10.87 14.61 -10.29
CA ARG A 146 -9.42 14.67 -10.08
C ARG A 146 -8.93 13.70 -9.01
N LEU A 147 -9.70 13.54 -7.95
CA LEU A 147 -9.41 12.58 -6.88
C LEU A 147 -9.49 11.13 -7.37
N ALA A 148 -10.49 10.81 -8.20
CA ALA A 148 -10.62 9.50 -8.81
C ALA A 148 -9.42 9.19 -9.73
N ASP A 149 -9.07 10.10 -10.62
CA ASP A 149 -7.89 9.98 -11.49
C ASP A 149 -6.61 9.72 -10.68
N TYR A 150 -6.38 10.53 -9.64
CA TYR A 150 -5.22 10.38 -8.76
C TYR A 150 -5.14 8.99 -8.09
N ILE A 151 -6.27 8.51 -7.55
CA ILE A 151 -6.29 7.21 -6.86
C ILE A 151 -6.10 6.07 -7.86
N GLU A 152 -6.70 6.15 -9.04
CA GLU A 152 -6.57 5.15 -10.10
C GLU A 152 -5.15 5.09 -10.64
N GLU A 153 -4.53 6.23 -10.99
CA GLU A 153 -3.13 6.29 -11.45
C GLU A 153 -2.16 5.71 -10.40
N ARG A 154 -2.38 6.07 -9.13
CA ARG A 154 -1.59 5.55 -8.02
C ARG A 154 -1.74 4.03 -7.89
N ASN A 155 -2.97 3.52 -7.97
CA ASN A 155 -3.24 2.08 -7.88
C ASN A 155 -2.67 1.34 -9.10
N ALA A 156 -2.78 1.92 -10.30
CA ALA A 156 -2.21 1.36 -11.52
C ALA A 156 -0.68 1.23 -11.43
N LEU A 157 0.00 2.28 -10.93
CA LEU A 157 1.45 2.23 -10.73
C LEU A 157 1.83 1.16 -9.69
N GLN A 158 1.11 1.08 -8.57
CA GLN A 158 1.35 0.06 -7.55
C GLN A 158 1.12 -1.35 -8.09
N ALA A 159 0.04 -1.56 -8.87
CA ALA A 159 -0.26 -2.84 -9.49
C ALA A 159 0.82 -3.24 -10.49
N LYS A 160 1.26 -2.34 -11.37
CA LYS A 160 2.36 -2.60 -12.32
C LYS A 160 3.64 -3.03 -11.62
N VAL A 161 4.05 -2.30 -10.59
CA VAL A 161 5.25 -2.63 -9.80
C VAL A 161 5.08 -3.99 -9.12
N LEU A 162 3.94 -4.25 -8.46
CA LEU A 162 3.70 -5.52 -7.78
C LEU A 162 3.70 -6.70 -8.76
N THR A 163 3.01 -6.56 -9.89
CA THR A 163 2.93 -7.61 -10.92
C THR A 163 4.32 -7.93 -11.49
N ALA A 164 5.18 -6.90 -11.69
CA ALA A 164 6.54 -7.11 -12.16
C ALA A 164 7.40 -7.94 -11.19
N PHE A 165 7.09 -7.94 -9.88
CA PHE A 165 7.79 -8.74 -8.88
C PHE A 165 7.21 -10.14 -8.65
N ILE A 166 6.00 -10.46 -9.16
CA ILE A 166 5.38 -11.78 -8.97
C ILE A 166 6.24 -12.88 -9.60
N TYR A 167 6.67 -12.67 -10.85
CA TYR A 167 7.48 -13.66 -11.57
C TYR A 167 8.83 -13.94 -10.90
N PRO A 168 9.68 -12.94 -10.56
CA PRO A 168 10.91 -13.17 -9.79
C PRO A 168 10.67 -13.85 -8.44
N ALA A 169 9.60 -13.47 -7.73
CA ALA A 169 9.26 -14.08 -6.45
C ALA A 169 8.88 -15.57 -6.58
N ALA A 170 8.09 -15.92 -7.60
CA ALA A 170 7.69 -17.29 -7.87
C ALA A 170 8.92 -18.15 -8.22
N ILE A 171 9.78 -17.69 -9.13
CA ILE A 171 11.01 -18.40 -9.48
C ILE A 171 11.92 -18.55 -8.27
N SER A 172 12.12 -17.49 -7.47
CA SER A 172 12.92 -17.54 -6.26
C SER A 172 12.40 -18.58 -5.27
N LEU A 173 11.09 -18.64 -5.07
CA LEU A 173 10.45 -19.61 -4.17
C LEU A 173 10.71 -21.05 -4.62
N VAL A 174 10.47 -21.33 -5.90
CA VAL A 174 10.69 -22.67 -6.47
C VAL A 174 12.16 -23.05 -6.41
N SER A 175 13.04 -22.11 -6.75
CA SER A 175 14.48 -22.33 -6.72
C SER A 175 15.00 -22.63 -5.31
N VAL A 176 14.58 -21.86 -4.32
CA VAL A 176 14.93 -22.09 -2.91
C VAL A 176 14.38 -23.46 -2.45
N ALA A 177 13.18 -23.83 -2.84
CA ALA A 177 12.60 -25.14 -2.52
C ALA A 177 13.44 -26.28 -3.11
N ILE A 178 13.89 -26.16 -4.36
CA ILE A 178 14.77 -27.14 -5.03
C ILE A 178 16.11 -27.24 -4.28
N VAL A 179 16.74 -26.14 -3.94
CA VAL A 179 18.02 -26.13 -3.20
C VAL A 179 17.87 -26.78 -1.83
N ILE A 180 16.82 -26.46 -1.09
CA ILE A 180 16.52 -27.08 0.21
C ILE A 180 16.31 -28.58 0.04
N PHE A 181 15.57 -29.01 -0.98
CA PHE A 181 15.36 -30.43 -1.28
C PHE A 181 16.68 -31.14 -1.59
N LEU A 182 17.50 -30.57 -2.47
CA LEU A 182 18.80 -31.16 -2.84
C LEU A 182 19.73 -31.26 -1.63
N LEU A 183 19.84 -30.21 -0.84
CA LEU A 183 20.68 -30.22 0.37
C LEU A 183 20.14 -31.14 1.45
N SER A 184 18.83 -31.26 1.62
CA SER A 184 18.23 -32.06 2.71
C SER A 184 18.14 -33.54 2.39
N TYR A 185 18.04 -33.89 1.11
CA TYR A 185 17.78 -35.25 0.69
C TYR A 185 18.92 -35.87 -0.17
N VAL A 186 19.31 -35.21 -1.25
CA VAL A 186 20.27 -35.79 -2.22
C VAL A 186 21.69 -35.81 -1.66
N VAL A 187 22.17 -34.68 -1.10
CA VAL A 187 23.54 -34.57 -0.57
C VAL A 187 23.81 -35.61 0.53
N PRO A 188 22.96 -35.80 1.57
CA PRO A 188 23.19 -36.83 2.59
C PRO A 188 23.19 -38.24 2.05
N GLN A 189 22.31 -38.59 1.09
CA GLN A 189 22.27 -39.94 0.50
C GLN A 189 23.57 -40.32 -0.20
N VAL A 190 24.11 -39.39 -0.98
CA VAL A 190 25.40 -39.63 -1.68
C VAL A 190 26.52 -39.79 -0.68
N VAL A 191 26.58 -38.93 0.33
CA VAL A 191 27.66 -38.96 1.32
C VAL A 191 27.64 -40.24 2.20
N THR A 192 26.47 -40.76 2.55
CA THR A 192 26.40 -42.03 3.31
C THR A 192 27.06 -43.20 2.56
N ALA A 193 26.98 -43.23 1.23
CA ALA A 193 27.68 -44.23 0.41
C ALA A 193 29.20 -44.07 0.51
N PHE A 194 29.73 -42.86 0.64
CA PHE A 194 31.19 -42.60 0.76
C PHE A 194 31.74 -42.85 2.16
N VAL A 195 31.01 -42.47 3.20
CA VAL A 195 31.42 -42.75 4.59
C VAL A 195 31.57 -44.24 4.82
N GLN A 196 30.73 -45.06 4.19
CA GLN A 196 30.85 -46.53 4.23
C GLN A 196 32.15 -47.05 3.55
N ALA A 197 32.64 -46.29 2.55
CA ALA A 197 33.89 -46.61 1.84
C ALA A 197 35.16 -46.11 2.58
N ARG A 198 35.05 -45.54 3.79
CA ARG A 198 36.18 -45.02 4.63
C ARG A 198 37.11 -44.02 3.93
N GLN A 199 36.59 -43.25 2.99
CA GLN A 199 37.38 -42.25 2.24
C GLN A 199 37.23 -40.83 2.80
N THR A 200 38.25 -39.99 2.61
CA THR A 200 38.23 -38.58 2.98
C THR A 200 37.38 -37.81 1.96
N LEU A 201 36.44 -37.03 2.46
CA LEU A 201 35.53 -36.25 1.60
C LEU A 201 36.23 -34.98 1.09
N PRO A 202 36.09 -34.60 -0.18
CA PRO A 202 36.58 -33.33 -0.71
C PRO A 202 36.01 -32.13 0.07
N MET A 203 36.76 -31.05 0.12
CA MET A 203 36.39 -29.87 0.90
C MET A 203 35.01 -29.30 0.49
N LEU A 204 34.70 -29.29 -0.81
CA LEU A 204 33.43 -28.82 -1.34
C LEU A 204 32.24 -29.64 -0.79
N THR A 205 32.40 -30.97 -0.74
CA THR A 205 31.40 -31.89 -0.19
C THR A 205 31.22 -31.71 1.32
N GLN A 206 32.30 -31.45 2.06
CA GLN A 206 32.23 -31.13 3.50
C GLN A 206 31.44 -29.84 3.77
N VAL A 207 31.66 -28.78 2.98
CA VAL A 207 30.90 -27.51 3.08
C VAL A 207 29.42 -27.74 2.76
N MET A 208 29.10 -28.51 1.74
CA MET A 208 27.72 -28.84 1.39
C MET A 208 27.02 -29.67 2.48
N LEU A 209 27.74 -30.57 3.13
CA LEU A 209 27.24 -31.35 4.29
C LEU A 209 26.95 -30.44 5.48
N ALA A 210 27.86 -29.53 5.80
CA ALA A 210 27.65 -28.56 6.87
C ALA A 210 26.41 -27.68 6.59
N ALA A 211 26.26 -27.23 5.33
CA ALA A 211 25.07 -26.49 4.90
C ALA A 211 23.79 -27.33 5.01
N SER A 212 23.84 -28.62 4.58
CA SER A 212 22.74 -29.57 4.70
C SER A 212 22.35 -29.81 6.18
N ALA A 213 23.32 -30.06 7.04
CA ALA A 213 23.11 -30.24 8.47
C ALA A 213 22.49 -28.99 9.11
N PHE A 214 22.95 -27.81 8.74
CA PHE A 214 22.39 -26.53 9.19
C PHE A 214 20.91 -26.38 8.76
N VAL A 215 20.60 -26.63 7.48
CA VAL A 215 19.21 -26.53 6.97
C VAL A 215 18.30 -27.53 7.68
N ARG A 216 18.76 -28.76 7.93
CA ARG A 216 17.94 -29.79 8.59
C ARG A 216 17.73 -29.54 10.08
N SER A 217 18.75 -29.09 10.80
CA SER A 217 18.68 -28.89 12.25
C SER A 217 18.13 -27.53 12.63
N TRP A 218 18.49 -26.49 11.88
CA TRP A 218 18.18 -25.09 12.21
C TRP A 218 17.25 -24.39 11.22
N GLY A 219 16.84 -25.03 10.11
CA GLY A 219 16.06 -24.38 9.07
C GLY A 219 14.76 -23.74 9.57
N VAL A 220 13.98 -24.49 10.38
CA VAL A 220 12.75 -23.97 10.99
C VAL A 220 13.06 -22.88 12.03
N GLY A 221 14.08 -23.11 12.88
CA GLY A 221 14.52 -22.13 13.87
C GLY A 221 15.01 -20.83 13.24
N ALA A 222 15.81 -20.93 12.15
CA ALA A 222 16.26 -19.79 11.37
C ALA A 222 15.09 -19.01 10.76
N GLY A 223 14.11 -19.71 10.18
CA GLY A 223 12.89 -19.11 9.65
C GLY A 223 12.10 -18.35 10.72
N LEU A 224 11.89 -18.96 11.88
CA LEU A 224 11.25 -18.30 13.02
C LEU A 224 12.08 -17.12 13.56
N GLY A 225 13.41 -17.27 13.61
CA GLY A 225 14.32 -16.20 13.99
C GLY A 225 14.25 -14.98 13.07
N ILE A 226 14.22 -15.21 11.75
CA ILE A 226 14.04 -14.15 10.74
C ILE A 226 12.68 -13.49 10.91
N ALA A 227 11.61 -14.26 11.09
CA ALA A 227 10.28 -13.72 11.32
C ALA A 227 10.21 -12.86 12.59
N ALA A 228 10.79 -13.35 13.70
CA ALA A 228 10.89 -12.60 14.95
C ALA A 228 11.72 -11.31 14.79
N LEU A 229 12.84 -11.38 14.06
CA LEU A 229 13.67 -10.20 13.76
C LEU A 229 12.90 -9.16 12.96
N VAL A 230 12.14 -9.57 11.93
CA VAL A 230 11.29 -8.67 11.13
C VAL A 230 10.20 -8.02 11.99
N VAL A 231 9.58 -8.78 12.88
CA VAL A 231 8.58 -8.25 13.81
C VAL A 231 9.22 -7.26 14.79
N ALA A 232 10.33 -7.63 15.42
CA ALA A 232 11.07 -6.76 16.33
C ALA A 232 11.52 -5.46 15.63
N TRP A 233 12.01 -5.58 14.42
CA TRP A 233 12.38 -4.45 13.56
C TRP A 233 11.19 -3.52 13.28
N ARG A 234 10.03 -4.07 12.88
CA ARG A 234 8.81 -3.28 12.68
C ARG A 234 8.33 -2.59 13.96
N LEU A 235 8.48 -3.24 15.11
CA LEU A 235 8.15 -2.65 16.40
C LEU A 235 9.14 -1.54 16.78
N ALA A 236 10.44 -1.73 16.54
CA ALA A 236 11.47 -0.72 16.78
C ALA A 236 11.25 0.54 15.92
N LEU A 237 10.81 0.39 14.67
CA LEU A 237 10.49 1.50 13.77
C LEU A 237 9.21 2.29 14.17
N ARG A 238 8.47 1.84 15.20
CA ARG A 238 7.39 2.66 15.78
C ARG A 238 7.92 3.84 16.60
N LYS A 239 9.17 3.78 17.07
CA LYS A 239 9.84 4.89 17.75
C LYS A 239 10.23 5.96 16.72
N PRO A 240 9.78 7.22 16.86
CA PRO A 240 9.97 8.26 15.83
C PRO A 240 11.44 8.56 15.53
N GLU A 241 12.32 8.50 16.54
CA GLU A 241 13.76 8.74 16.36
C GLU A 241 14.44 7.64 15.52
N LEU A 242 14.11 6.37 15.80
CA LEU A 242 14.66 5.25 15.03
C LEU A 242 14.14 5.26 13.60
N ARG A 243 12.85 5.59 13.42
CA ARG A 243 12.25 5.74 12.11
C ARG A 243 12.93 6.84 11.30
N LEU A 244 13.18 7.99 11.91
CA LEU A 244 13.88 9.09 11.23
C LEU A 244 15.30 8.69 10.78
N ARG A 245 16.07 8.03 11.63
CA ARG A 245 17.43 7.54 11.31
C ARG A 245 17.39 6.50 10.20
N TRP A 246 16.46 5.56 10.28
CA TRP A 246 16.27 4.53 9.25
C TRP A 246 15.88 5.13 7.90
N ASP A 247 14.89 6.03 7.89
CA ASP A 247 14.43 6.70 6.69
C ASP A 247 15.53 7.58 6.05
N ALA A 248 16.37 8.22 6.87
CA ALA A 248 17.53 8.95 6.39
C ALA A 248 18.61 8.02 5.80
N MET A 249 18.87 6.86 6.44
CA MET A 249 19.79 5.86 5.92
C MET A 249 19.30 5.27 4.60
N LEU A 250 18.01 4.97 4.51
CA LEU A 250 17.40 4.41 3.31
C LEU A 250 17.58 5.32 2.09
N LEU A 251 17.49 6.63 2.28
CA LEU A 251 17.72 7.61 1.20
C LEU A 251 19.19 7.66 0.72
N ARG A 252 20.14 7.21 1.54
CA ARG A 252 21.58 7.17 1.17
C ARG A 252 21.94 5.93 0.35
N VAL A 253 21.13 4.87 0.41
CA VAL A 253 21.39 3.63 -0.34
C VAL A 253 21.19 3.90 -1.84
N PRO A 254 22.22 3.70 -2.69
CA PRO A 254 22.08 3.88 -4.13
C PRO A 254 20.96 2.95 -4.65
N MET A 255 20.23 3.34 -5.66
CA MET A 255 19.01 2.70 -6.23
C MET A 255 17.78 2.80 -5.32
N VAL A 256 17.79 2.24 -4.11
CA VAL A 256 16.65 2.24 -3.19
C VAL A 256 16.31 3.68 -2.76
N GLY A 257 17.32 4.46 -2.37
CA GLY A 257 17.10 5.85 -1.98
C GLY A 257 16.53 6.70 -3.10
N ARG A 258 17.00 6.52 -4.34
CA ARG A 258 16.45 7.22 -5.51
C ARG A 258 15.00 6.82 -5.79
N PHE A 259 14.66 5.54 -5.61
CA PHE A 259 13.30 5.05 -5.77
C PHE A 259 12.35 5.63 -4.69
N VAL A 260 12.75 5.53 -3.42
CA VAL A 260 11.99 6.07 -2.27
C VAL A 260 11.80 7.58 -2.40
N LEU A 261 12.87 8.31 -2.75
CA LEU A 261 12.82 9.75 -3.00
C LEU A 261 11.85 10.09 -4.12
N GLY A 262 11.96 9.39 -5.25
CA GLY A 262 11.08 9.59 -6.39
C GLY A 262 9.62 9.38 -6.04
N VAL A 263 9.27 8.24 -5.42
CA VAL A 263 7.88 7.91 -5.02
C VAL A 263 7.29 8.98 -4.08
N ASN A 264 8.06 9.42 -3.09
CA ASN A 264 7.59 10.46 -2.16
C ASN A 264 7.50 11.83 -2.86
N SER A 265 8.46 12.19 -3.72
CA SER A 265 8.44 13.46 -4.46
C SER A 265 7.31 13.53 -5.47
N ALA A 266 7.04 12.45 -6.21
CA ALA A 266 5.92 12.37 -7.14
C ALA A 266 4.59 12.52 -6.40
N ARG A 267 4.44 11.83 -5.26
CA ARG A 267 3.24 11.91 -4.43
C ARG A 267 3.03 13.31 -3.85
N PHE A 268 4.10 13.94 -3.36
CA PHE A 268 4.08 15.31 -2.85
C PHE A 268 3.68 16.30 -3.95
N ALA A 269 4.32 16.22 -5.11
CA ALA A 269 4.04 17.10 -6.25
C ALA A 269 2.61 16.94 -6.79
N SER A 270 2.15 15.70 -6.97
CA SER A 270 0.79 15.42 -7.45
C SER A 270 -0.26 15.93 -6.46
N THR A 271 -0.05 15.70 -5.15
CA THR A 271 -0.97 16.22 -4.10
C THR A 271 -1.05 17.75 -4.13
N LEU A 272 0.10 18.42 -4.24
CA LEU A 272 0.13 19.89 -4.34
C LEU A 272 -0.57 20.37 -5.63
N ALA A 273 -0.29 19.71 -6.77
CA ALA A 273 -0.90 20.08 -8.05
C ALA A 273 -2.43 20.04 -7.97
N ILE A 274 -2.99 18.95 -7.48
CA ILE A 274 -4.44 18.74 -7.40
C ILE A 274 -5.08 19.75 -6.43
N LEU A 275 -4.47 19.98 -5.26
CA LEU A 275 -4.99 20.92 -4.27
C LEU A 275 -4.95 22.37 -4.77
N LEU A 276 -3.88 22.76 -5.44
CA LEU A 276 -3.76 24.10 -6.01
C LEU A 276 -4.69 24.29 -7.22
N ASP A 277 -4.88 23.27 -8.06
CA ASP A 277 -5.86 23.30 -9.16
C ASP A 277 -7.29 23.40 -8.64
N ALA A 278 -7.57 22.83 -7.47
CA ALA A 278 -8.84 22.99 -6.74
C ALA A 278 -8.99 24.31 -5.98
N GLY A 279 -8.03 25.24 -6.09
CA GLY A 279 -8.07 26.55 -5.43
C GLY A 279 -7.71 26.55 -3.95
N VAL A 280 -7.14 25.46 -3.42
CA VAL A 280 -6.69 25.42 -2.02
C VAL A 280 -5.50 26.35 -1.82
N PRO A 281 -5.49 27.20 -0.78
CA PRO A 281 -4.35 28.06 -0.47
C PRO A 281 -3.05 27.26 -0.29
N LEU A 282 -1.94 27.76 -0.82
CA LEU A 282 -0.63 27.06 -0.89
C LEU A 282 -0.19 26.46 0.45
N LEU A 283 -0.30 27.18 1.55
CA LEU A 283 0.10 26.68 2.87
C LEU A 283 -0.73 25.48 3.33
N ARG A 284 -2.04 25.50 3.08
CA ARG A 284 -2.93 24.37 3.35
C ARG A 284 -2.62 23.17 2.46
N ALA A 285 -2.34 23.44 1.19
CA ALA A 285 -1.94 22.41 0.24
C ALA A 285 -0.62 21.75 0.66
N LEU A 286 0.36 22.51 1.14
CA LEU A 286 1.64 22.00 1.68
C LEU A 286 1.44 21.12 2.92
N GLU A 287 0.58 21.51 3.86
CA GLU A 287 0.25 20.70 5.04
C GLU A 287 -0.38 19.36 4.65
N ALA A 288 -1.31 19.37 3.71
CA ALA A 288 -1.94 18.14 3.21
C ALA A 288 -0.94 17.26 2.43
N ALA A 289 -0.13 17.85 1.55
CA ALA A 289 0.89 17.14 0.79
C ALA A 289 1.95 16.50 1.70
N ARG A 290 2.37 17.17 2.78
CA ARG A 290 3.25 16.60 3.80
C ARG A 290 2.71 15.30 4.39
N GLN A 291 1.41 15.24 4.67
CA GLN A 291 0.78 14.04 5.25
C GLN A 291 0.80 12.82 4.31
N THR A 292 1.04 13.02 3.02
CA THR A 292 1.17 11.94 2.04
C THR A 292 2.56 11.32 1.98
N LEU A 293 3.56 11.98 2.59
CA LEU A 293 4.95 11.52 2.61
C LEU A 293 5.11 10.33 3.55
N GLY A 294 5.60 9.21 3.03
CA GLY A 294 5.85 7.99 3.80
C GLY A 294 7.18 8.01 4.56
N ASN A 295 8.13 8.83 4.11
CA ASN A 295 9.47 8.97 4.70
C ASN A 295 9.50 10.14 5.70
N ALA A 296 9.90 9.86 6.94
CA ALA A 296 9.88 10.84 8.03
C ALA A 296 10.86 12.01 7.80
N LEU A 297 12.02 11.77 7.13
CA LEU A 297 12.95 12.84 6.81
C LEU A 297 12.34 13.79 5.77
N LEU A 298 11.73 13.26 4.72
CA LEU A 298 11.07 14.09 3.71
C LEU A 298 9.88 14.86 4.28
N ALA A 299 9.13 14.26 5.20
CA ALA A 299 8.06 14.95 5.92
C ALA A 299 8.59 16.13 6.73
N ARG A 300 9.73 15.96 7.43
CA ARG A 300 10.40 17.05 8.14
C ARG A 300 10.91 18.14 7.20
N CYS A 301 11.50 17.76 6.07
CA CYS A 301 11.89 18.75 5.04
C CYS A 301 10.68 19.52 4.49
N ALA A 302 9.52 18.89 4.35
CA ALA A 302 8.30 19.58 3.93
C ALA A 302 7.77 20.53 5.00
N ASP A 303 7.94 20.23 6.30
CA ASP A 303 7.63 21.16 7.39
C ASP A 303 8.52 22.43 7.31
N ASP A 304 9.82 22.25 7.09
CA ASP A 304 10.76 23.36 6.92
C ASP A 304 10.41 24.21 5.68
N VAL A 305 10.03 23.57 4.57
CA VAL A 305 9.54 24.26 3.36
C VAL A 305 8.30 25.07 3.69
N SER A 306 7.32 24.49 4.38
CA SER A 306 6.08 25.19 4.77
C SER A 306 6.35 26.40 5.66
N SER A 307 7.30 26.29 6.60
CA SER A 307 7.70 27.40 7.47
C SER A 307 8.33 28.55 6.67
N ARG A 308 9.25 28.25 5.75
CA ARG A 308 9.88 29.26 4.88
C ARG A 308 8.89 29.95 3.96
N VAL A 309 7.94 29.20 3.39
CA VAL A 309 6.88 29.78 2.55
C VAL A 309 5.96 30.66 3.37
N ARG A 310 5.67 30.32 4.63
CA ARG A 310 4.91 31.16 5.57
C ARG A 310 5.64 32.47 5.90
N GLU A 311 6.97 32.44 5.92
CA GLU A 311 7.85 33.60 6.09
C GLU A 311 8.01 34.45 4.81
N GLY A 312 7.36 34.06 3.72
CA GLY A 312 7.36 34.78 2.45
C GLY A 312 8.40 34.30 1.43
N ALA A 313 9.11 33.19 1.68
CA ALA A 313 10.02 32.65 0.69
C ALA A 313 9.28 32.00 -0.46
N ALA A 314 9.79 32.11 -1.69
CA ALA A 314 9.29 31.41 -2.85
C ALA A 314 9.42 29.89 -2.65
N LEU A 315 8.37 29.10 -3.04
CA LEU A 315 8.34 27.64 -2.87
C LEU A 315 9.52 26.95 -3.56
N GLY A 316 9.86 27.37 -4.79
CA GLY A 316 11.01 26.82 -5.52
C GLY A 316 12.33 27.04 -4.78
N SER A 317 12.51 28.21 -4.17
CA SER A 317 13.69 28.52 -3.34
C SER A 317 13.72 27.70 -2.06
N ALA A 318 12.59 27.57 -1.38
CA ALA A 318 12.45 26.79 -0.16
C ALA A 318 12.77 25.30 -0.40
N LEU A 319 12.28 24.71 -1.50
CA LEU A 319 12.59 23.33 -1.91
C LEU A 319 14.07 23.15 -2.25
N LYS A 320 14.70 24.13 -2.93
CA LYS A 320 16.10 24.10 -3.34
C LYS A 320 17.05 24.03 -2.13
N VAL A 321 16.74 24.75 -1.07
CA VAL A 321 17.54 24.78 0.16
C VAL A 321 17.63 23.39 0.82
N GLN A 322 16.59 22.59 0.73
CA GLN A 322 16.54 21.25 1.34
C GLN A 322 17.51 20.25 0.69
N LYS A 323 17.96 20.47 -0.55
CA LYS A 323 18.89 19.62 -1.32
C LYS A 323 18.50 18.14 -1.42
N VAL A 324 17.31 17.79 -1.03
CA VAL A 324 16.80 16.40 -1.00
C VAL A 324 15.89 16.13 -2.20
N TYR A 325 15.10 17.12 -2.62
CA TYR A 325 14.12 16.94 -3.69
C TYR A 325 14.77 16.82 -5.07
N PRO A 326 14.16 16.04 -6.00
CA PRO A 326 14.68 15.92 -7.36
C PRO A 326 14.81 17.27 -8.06
N PRO A 327 15.90 17.52 -8.83
CA PRO A 327 16.12 18.81 -9.51
C PRO A 327 14.97 19.22 -10.43
N ILE A 328 14.33 18.25 -11.09
CA ILE A 328 13.18 18.49 -11.98
C ILE A 328 12.00 19.10 -11.24
N LEU A 329 11.71 18.63 -10.01
CA LEU A 329 10.64 19.19 -9.19
C LEU A 329 10.95 20.65 -8.84
N VAL A 330 12.17 20.91 -8.33
CA VAL A 330 12.60 22.26 -7.93
C VAL A 330 12.54 23.23 -9.12
N HIS A 331 13.00 22.78 -10.29
CA HIS A 331 13.02 23.61 -11.49
C HIS A 331 11.61 23.96 -12.00
N LEU A 332 10.72 22.96 -12.09
CA LEU A 332 9.34 23.17 -12.56
C LEU A 332 8.54 24.02 -11.58
N VAL A 333 8.73 23.81 -10.26
CA VAL A 333 8.10 24.66 -9.25
C VAL A 333 8.57 26.12 -9.36
N ALA A 334 9.88 26.36 -9.46
CA ALA A 334 10.40 27.72 -9.62
C ALA A 334 9.92 28.41 -10.91
N SER A 335 9.74 27.64 -11.99
CA SER A 335 9.15 28.14 -13.23
C SER A 335 7.66 28.46 -13.06
N GLY A 336 6.92 27.57 -12.38
CA GLY A 336 5.49 27.74 -12.13
C GLY A 336 5.16 28.96 -11.25
N GLU A 337 6.01 29.22 -10.25
CA GLU A 337 5.87 30.44 -9.43
C GLU A 337 6.06 31.71 -10.26
N LYS A 338 7.07 31.73 -11.16
CA LYS A 338 7.34 32.89 -12.02
C LYS A 338 6.24 33.15 -13.06
N THR A 339 5.62 32.08 -13.57
CA THR A 339 4.60 32.17 -14.63
C THR A 339 3.17 32.20 -14.10
N GLY A 340 2.97 32.05 -12.79
CA GLY A 340 1.63 31.90 -12.18
C GLY A 340 0.94 30.57 -12.50
N SER A 341 1.66 29.60 -13.07
CA SER A 341 1.12 28.30 -13.51
C SER A 341 1.68 27.15 -12.66
N LEU A 342 1.58 27.28 -11.34
CA LEU A 342 2.21 26.35 -10.40
C LEU A 342 1.58 24.96 -10.46
N ALA A 343 0.24 24.85 -10.48
CA ALA A 343 -0.46 23.57 -10.46
C ALA A 343 -0.15 22.69 -11.71
N PRO A 344 -0.24 23.19 -12.96
CA PRO A 344 0.11 22.39 -14.14
C PRO A 344 1.57 21.94 -14.18
N LEU A 345 2.51 22.79 -13.69
CA LEU A 345 3.93 22.43 -13.68
C LEU A 345 4.29 21.44 -12.56
N LEU A 346 3.59 21.49 -11.42
CA LEU A 346 3.68 20.46 -10.38
C LEU A 346 3.16 19.10 -10.89
N ASP A 347 2.03 19.09 -11.59
CA ASP A 347 1.48 17.88 -12.20
C ASP A 347 2.45 17.28 -13.21
N ARG A 348 3.03 18.11 -14.08
CA ARG A 348 4.05 17.67 -15.02
C ARG A 348 5.30 17.11 -14.34
N ALA A 349 5.73 17.72 -13.22
CA ALA A 349 6.82 17.20 -12.40
C ALA A 349 6.48 15.82 -11.82
N ALA A 350 5.29 15.68 -11.25
CA ALA A 350 4.80 14.43 -10.68
C ALA A 350 4.77 13.30 -11.72
N GLN A 351 4.19 13.56 -12.90
CA GLN A 351 4.12 12.60 -14.00
C GLN A 351 5.52 12.21 -14.52
N THR A 352 6.43 13.17 -14.66
CA THR A 352 7.78 12.89 -15.12
C THR A 352 8.54 12.02 -14.15
N ILE A 353 8.44 12.32 -12.85
CA ILE A 353 9.06 11.52 -11.78
C ILE A 353 8.43 10.12 -11.73
N SER A 354 7.10 10.01 -11.83
CA SER A 354 6.38 8.73 -11.80
C SER A 354 6.81 7.82 -12.96
N ARG A 355 6.91 8.34 -14.18
CA ARG A 355 7.40 7.59 -15.34
C ARG A 355 8.85 7.14 -15.17
N GLU A 356 9.69 7.98 -14.59
CA GLU A 356 11.08 7.60 -14.29
C GLU A 356 11.16 6.47 -13.26
N ILE A 357 10.32 6.49 -12.22
CA ILE A 357 10.22 5.42 -11.23
C ILE A 357 9.76 4.12 -11.89
N GLU A 358 8.71 4.17 -12.72
CA GLU A 358 8.19 3.01 -13.45
C GLU A 358 9.28 2.39 -14.33
N ARG A 359 9.96 3.21 -15.12
CA ARG A 359 11.07 2.76 -15.97
C ARG A 359 12.20 2.10 -15.18
N ARG A 360 12.59 2.68 -14.05
CA ARG A 360 13.63 2.12 -13.18
C ARG A 360 13.19 0.82 -12.51
N ALA A 361 11.94 0.74 -12.07
CA ALA A 361 11.38 -0.50 -11.50
C ALA A 361 11.40 -1.63 -12.52
N MET A 362 10.96 -1.35 -13.77
CA MET A 362 10.99 -2.34 -14.85
C MET A 362 12.42 -2.76 -15.23
N ALA A 363 13.37 -1.81 -15.27
CA ALA A 363 14.76 -2.14 -15.56
C ALA A 363 15.37 -3.03 -14.45
N LEU A 364 15.06 -2.77 -13.18
CA LEU A 364 15.51 -3.60 -12.06
C LEU A 364 14.93 -5.02 -12.14
N THR A 365 13.64 -5.15 -12.45
CA THR A 365 13.00 -6.48 -12.61
C THR A 365 13.57 -7.24 -13.80
N ALA A 366 13.84 -6.56 -14.92
CA ALA A 366 14.46 -7.18 -16.08
C ALA A 366 15.89 -7.70 -15.82
N LEU A 367 16.65 -7.05 -14.93
CA LEU A 367 17.98 -7.51 -14.51
C LEU A 367 17.94 -8.65 -13.48
N LEU A 368 16.85 -8.73 -12.70
CA LEU A 368 16.70 -9.80 -11.71
C LEU A 368 16.64 -11.16 -12.37
N GLU A 369 15.95 -11.31 -13.50
CA GLU A 369 15.78 -12.60 -14.18
C GLU A 369 17.10 -13.26 -14.59
N PRO A 370 17.99 -12.63 -15.40
CA PRO A 370 19.28 -13.20 -15.73
C PRO A 370 20.16 -13.47 -14.50
N THR A 371 20.12 -12.57 -13.52
CA THR A 371 20.89 -12.72 -12.27
C THR A 371 20.43 -13.94 -11.48
N MET A 372 19.12 -14.16 -11.38
CA MET A 372 18.56 -15.34 -10.71
C MET A 372 18.94 -16.64 -11.42
N ILE A 373 18.88 -16.67 -12.76
CA ILE A 373 19.29 -17.83 -13.55
C ILE A 373 20.78 -18.15 -13.32
N LEU A 374 21.66 -17.15 -13.35
CA LEU A 374 23.08 -17.33 -13.12
C LEU A 374 23.37 -17.81 -11.70
N VAL A 375 22.77 -17.19 -10.69
CA VAL A 375 22.94 -17.60 -9.29
C VAL A 375 22.47 -19.03 -9.07
N MET A 376 21.25 -19.36 -9.57
CA MET A 376 20.70 -20.69 -9.40
C MET A 376 21.47 -21.75 -10.18
N GLY A 377 21.87 -21.45 -11.40
CA GLY A 377 22.74 -22.32 -12.18
C GLY A 377 24.08 -22.58 -11.46
N GLY A 378 24.67 -21.55 -10.88
CA GLY A 378 25.89 -21.67 -10.07
C GLY A 378 25.70 -22.52 -8.81
N VAL A 379 24.59 -22.34 -8.10
CA VAL A 379 24.28 -23.15 -6.90
C VAL A 379 24.05 -24.62 -7.28
N VAL A 380 23.24 -24.88 -8.32
CA VAL A 380 23.00 -26.24 -8.79
C VAL A 380 24.29 -26.93 -9.28
N LEU A 381 25.11 -26.19 -10.06
CA LEU A 381 26.41 -26.69 -10.52
C LEU A 381 27.30 -27.05 -9.33
N THR A 382 27.35 -26.19 -8.30
CA THR A 382 28.16 -26.44 -7.09
C THR A 382 27.68 -27.70 -6.37
N ILE A 383 26.38 -27.92 -6.26
CA ILE A 383 25.79 -29.13 -5.65
C ILE A 383 26.16 -30.39 -6.48
N VAL A 384 26.03 -30.30 -7.80
CA VAL A 384 26.36 -31.40 -8.71
C VAL A 384 27.84 -31.75 -8.62
N LEU A 385 28.74 -30.76 -8.63
CA LEU A 385 30.17 -30.99 -8.47
C LEU A 385 30.50 -31.57 -7.10
N ALA A 386 29.87 -31.11 -6.02
CA ALA A 386 30.05 -31.67 -4.68
C ALA A 386 29.64 -33.15 -4.56
N VAL A 387 28.70 -33.59 -5.42
CA VAL A 387 28.23 -34.98 -5.50
C VAL A 387 29.10 -35.81 -6.43
N LEU A 388 29.55 -35.28 -7.57
CA LEU A 388 30.34 -35.98 -8.57
C LEU A 388 31.83 -36.12 -8.22
N MET A 389 32.43 -35.10 -7.56
CA MET A 389 33.85 -35.13 -7.21
C MET A 389 34.26 -36.40 -6.44
N PRO A 390 33.57 -36.79 -5.37
CA PRO A 390 33.86 -38.01 -4.67
C PRO A 390 33.77 -39.25 -5.56
N ILE A 391 32.77 -39.33 -6.49
CA ILE A 391 32.58 -40.46 -7.40
C ILE A 391 33.77 -40.60 -8.36
N MET A 392 34.31 -39.51 -8.84
CA MET A 392 35.48 -39.48 -9.72
C MET A 392 36.74 -39.92 -9.00
N GLU A 393 36.94 -39.52 -7.75
CA GLU A 393 38.10 -39.95 -6.91
C GLU A 393 38.05 -41.45 -6.63
N MET A 394 36.86 -42.04 -6.39
CA MET A 394 36.71 -43.49 -6.23
C MET A 394 37.11 -44.26 -7.49
N ASN A 395 36.72 -43.76 -8.65
CA ASN A 395 37.00 -44.47 -9.93
C ASN A 395 38.51 -44.48 -10.28
N GLN A 396 39.27 -43.46 -9.77
CA GLN A 396 40.71 -43.38 -9.95
C GLN A 396 41.50 -44.34 -9.03
N LEU A 397 40.90 -44.76 -7.91
CA LEU A 397 41.51 -45.64 -6.94
C LEU A 397 41.30 -47.13 -7.23
N VAL A 398 40.36 -47.44 -8.15
CA VAL A 398 40.04 -48.82 -8.60
C VAL A 398 40.84 -49.21 -9.87
N GLN A 399 41.52 -48.26 -10.48
CA GLN A 399 42.52 -48.53 -11.53
C GLN A 399 43.91 -48.63 -10.96
#